data_d51b164e9633a016e27014cc1f8403ae
#
_entry.id   d51b164e9633a016e27014cc1f8403ae
#
_cell.length_a   1.000
_cell.length_b   1.000
_cell.length_c   1.000
_cell.angle_alpha   90.00
_cell.angle_beta   90.00
_cell.angle_gamma   90.00
#
_symmetry.space_group_name_H-M   'P 1'
#
loop_
_entity.id
_entity.type
_entity.pdbx_description
1 polymer ?
#
loop_
_entity_poly.entity_id
_entity_poly.type
_entity_poly.pdbx_seq_one_letter_code
_entity_poly.pdbx_strand_id
1 'polypeptide(L)'
;MSLFQDEYDVVVVGAGHAGSEAAAAAANMGMKTLLVTMSLQNIAQMSCNPAMGGIAKGQIVREIDALGGYSGIVSDNSAIQFKMLNVSKGPAMWSPRCQSDRMRFAETWRLMLEGTPNLDFYQEMVSGILIENDKVMGVRTSLGIEIKSKTVVLTNGTFLNGLIHIGEKQFGGGRAGESASFGITEDLVKVGFESGRMKTGTPPRVDGRSLDYSKMEEQPGDVNPQKFSYSDVTKPLTVQKSCYMTYTSNEVHDLLREGFDRSPMFNGRIKSLGPRYCPSIEDKINRFADKERHQIFVEPEGWDTVEVYVNGFSTSLPEDVQFRALKSVAGFENVKFFRPGYAIEYDYFPPTQLKHSLETKLVDGLFFAGQINGTTGYEEAAAQGLMAGINAALKVQQKEPFVLKRDEAYIGVLIDDLITKGTEEPYRMFTSRAEYRTLLRQDNADFRLTPKSFAIGLAKEDRMKRMEYKKESSDNFVQFFRETSVKTEEANPILESKGSDLMKQPDKMFKVFSRPQLDLEDVLKFEKVGTYIEEHSLDQEIIDQALIQVKYSGYIEKERNNADKLTRLEDVKIPENFDYDKIKSMSHEAREKLKKIRPVTISQASRISGVAPSDISILLIHMGR
;
A
#
# COMPACT_ATOMS: atom_id res chain seq x y z
N MET A 1 -5.00 36.97 19.87
CA MET A 1 -6.01 35.91 20.10
C MET A 1 -5.63 34.73 19.23
N SER A 2 -5.43 33.55 19.81
CA SER A 2 -5.18 32.35 19.01
C SER A 2 -6.48 32.02 18.27
N LEU A 3 -6.42 31.72 16.97
CA LEU A 3 -7.53 31.25 16.16
C LEU A 3 -8.08 29.93 16.73
N PHE A 4 -7.17 29.11 17.28
CA PHE A 4 -7.47 27.87 17.96
C PHE A 4 -7.24 28.06 19.46
N GLN A 5 -8.33 28.12 20.24
CA GLN A 5 -8.28 28.32 21.69
C GLN A 5 -8.02 27.03 22.45
N ASP A 6 -8.45 25.91 21.88
CA ASP A 6 -8.35 24.57 22.48
C ASP A 6 -7.19 23.76 21.88
N GLU A 7 -6.61 22.91 22.71
CA GLU A 7 -5.65 21.89 22.29
C GLU A 7 -6.37 20.72 21.58
N TYR A 8 -5.78 20.22 20.50
CA TYR A 8 -6.21 18.99 19.85
C TYR A 8 -5.49 17.78 20.47
N ASP A 9 -6.15 16.62 20.41
CA ASP A 9 -5.49 15.36 20.77
C ASP A 9 -4.50 14.94 19.69
N VAL A 10 -4.92 15.06 18.43
CA VAL A 10 -4.12 14.69 17.26
C VAL A 10 -4.21 15.78 16.19
N VAL A 11 -3.08 16.26 15.71
CA VAL A 11 -3.00 17.08 14.49
C VAL A 11 -2.35 16.27 13.39
N VAL A 12 -3.03 16.13 12.25
CA VAL A 12 -2.52 15.47 11.05
C VAL A 12 -2.15 16.52 10.00
N VAL A 13 -0.91 16.50 9.54
CA VAL A 13 -0.38 17.44 8.55
C VAL A 13 -0.31 16.80 7.18
N GLY A 14 -1.11 17.31 6.24
CA GLY A 14 -1.27 16.77 4.89
C GLY A 14 -2.47 15.84 4.78
N ALA A 15 -3.27 16.00 3.72
CA ALA A 15 -4.48 15.22 3.46
C ALA A 15 -4.32 14.31 2.22
N GLY A 16 -3.12 13.74 2.00
CA GLY A 16 -2.92 12.64 1.06
C GLY A 16 -3.48 11.33 1.61
N HIS A 17 -3.22 10.20 0.92
CA HIS A 17 -3.72 8.89 1.36
C HIS A 17 -3.34 8.55 2.81
N ALA A 18 -2.11 8.88 3.23
CA ALA A 18 -1.66 8.67 4.61
C ALA A 18 -2.41 9.56 5.60
N GLY A 19 -2.52 10.86 5.31
CA GLY A 19 -3.16 11.79 6.23
C GLY A 19 -4.66 11.57 6.36
N SER A 20 -5.33 11.20 5.27
CA SER A 20 -6.77 10.88 5.28
C SER A 20 -7.06 9.65 6.15
N GLU A 21 -6.28 8.57 6.02
CA GLU A 21 -6.44 7.40 6.89
C GLU A 21 -6.05 7.68 8.35
N ALA A 22 -4.97 8.46 8.58
CA ALA A 22 -4.56 8.81 9.94
C ALA A 22 -5.61 9.64 10.68
N ALA A 23 -6.17 10.65 10.00
CA ALA A 23 -7.21 11.51 10.57
C ALA A 23 -8.50 10.74 10.85
N ALA A 24 -8.94 9.90 9.88
CA ALA A 24 -10.11 9.04 10.06
C ALA A 24 -9.93 8.07 11.23
N ALA A 25 -8.77 7.42 11.34
CA ALA A 25 -8.50 6.46 12.41
C ALA A 25 -8.51 7.14 13.80
N ALA A 26 -7.79 8.24 13.96
CA ALA A 26 -7.72 8.94 15.24
C ALA A 26 -9.10 9.46 15.67
N ALA A 27 -9.84 10.08 14.76
CA ALA A 27 -11.17 10.61 15.02
C ALA A 27 -12.18 9.50 15.36
N ASN A 28 -12.18 8.38 14.63
CA ASN A 28 -13.04 7.22 14.89
C ASN A 28 -12.71 6.51 16.22
N MET A 29 -11.48 6.66 16.73
CA MET A 29 -11.10 6.22 18.07
C MET A 29 -11.44 7.24 19.17
N GLY A 30 -12.19 8.30 18.84
CA GLY A 30 -12.71 9.29 19.77
C GLY A 30 -11.78 10.45 20.09
N MET A 31 -10.69 10.63 19.34
CA MET A 31 -9.76 11.74 19.56
C MET A 31 -10.24 13.01 18.87
N LYS A 32 -10.15 14.17 19.56
CA LYS A 32 -10.33 15.49 18.95
C LYS A 32 -9.20 15.72 17.94
N THR A 33 -9.52 15.55 16.66
CA THR A 33 -8.53 15.50 15.58
C THR A 33 -8.67 16.69 14.65
N LEU A 34 -7.55 17.30 14.24
CA LEU A 34 -7.51 18.33 13.20
C LEU A 34 -6.69 17.84 12.01
N LEU A 35 -7.29 17.89 10.82
CA LEU A 35 -6.60 17.67 9.55
C LEU A 35 -6.22 19.01 8.93
N VAL A 36 -4.92 19.31 8.85
CA VAL A 36 -4.40 20.53 8.22
C VAL A 36 -3.88 20.20 6.84
N THR A 37 -4.39 20.87 5.81
CA THR A 37 -3.99 20.64 4.41
C THR A 37 -3.97 21.94 3.62
N MET A 38 -3.11 22.01 2.60
CA MET A 38 -3.02 23.18 1.72
C MET A 38 -4.25 23.32 0.80
N SER A 39 -4.96 22.21 0.54
CA SER A 39 -6.15 22.22 -0.31
C SER A 39 -7.16 21.15 0.12
N LEU A 40 -8.34 21.57 0.52
CA LEU A 40 -9.46 20.68 0.82
C LEU A 40 -10.04 20.03 -0.45
N GLN A 41 -9.83 20.62 -1.62
CA GLN A 41 -10.28 20.06 -2.91
C GLN A 41 -9.43 18.89 -3.37
N ASN A 42 -8.19 18.80 -2.88
CA ASN A 42 -7.20 17.81 -3.30
C ASN A 42 -6.97 16.70 -2.26
N ILE A 43 -7.91 16.50 -1.33
CA ILE A 43 -7.86 15.41 -0.34
C ILE A 43 -7.72 14.08 -1.06
N ALA A 44 -6.72 13.28 -0.66
CA ALA A 44 -6.36 11.97 -1.21
C ALA A 44 -6.28 11.90 -2.74
N GLN A 45 -5.99 13.02 -3.41
CA GLN A 45 -5.92 13.06 -4.86
C GLN A 45 -4.87 12.09 -5.41
N MET A 46 -5.26 11.28 -6.39
CA MET A 46 -4.38 10.38 -7.11
C MET A 46 -3.47 11.17 -8.07
N SER A 47 -2.27 11.51 -7.62
CA SER A 47 -1.30 12.33 -8.39
C SER A 47 -0.61 11.55 -9.51
N CYS A 48 -0.56 10.24 -9.40
CA CYS A 48 0.03 9.32 -10.37
C CYS A 48 -1.07 8.45 -11.00
N ASN A 49 -0.87 7.15 -11.14
CA ASN A 49 -1.84 6.21 -11.68
C ASN A 49 -3.19 6.29 -10.92
N PRO A 50 -4.34 6.44 -11.62
CA PRO A 50 -5.67 6.47 -10.99
C PRO A 50 -6.16 5.05 -10.65
N ALA A 51 -5.40 4.32 -9.86
CA ALA A 51 -5.72 2.96 -9.46
C ALA A 51 -5.27 2.63 -8.05
N MET A 52 -6.04 1.79 -7.37
CA MET A 52 -5.72 1.21 -6.06
C MET A 52 -5.50 -0.29 -6.18
N GLY A 53 -4.59 -0.83 -5.38
CA GLY A 53 -4.28 -2.25 -5.35
C GLY A 53 -3.26 -2.71 -6.39
N GLY A 54 -3.38 -3.97 -6.80
CA GLY A 54 -2.37 -4.67 -7.58
C GLY A 54 -1.49 -5.58 -6.73
N ILE A 55 -0.41 -6.12 -7.30
CA ILE A 55 0.42 -7.16 -6.68
C ILE A 55 0.94 -6.70 -5.31
N ALA A 56 0.63 -7.45 -4.26
CA ALA A 56 0.85 -7.18 -2.83
C ALA A 56 0.07 -5.98 -2.28
N LYS A 57 -0.27 -5.01 -3.11
CA LYS A 57 -0.94 -3.78 -2.71
C LYS A 57 -2.43 -3.97 -2.49
N GLY A 58 -3.06 -4.85 -3.29
CA GLY A 58 -4.45 -5.25 -3.07
C GLY A 58 -4.65 -5.90 -1.71
N GLN A 59 -3.69 -6.71 -1.25
CA GLN A 59 -3.68 -7.27 0.10
C GLN A 59 -3.66 -6.16 1.16
N ILE A 60 -2.80 -5.13 0.99
CA ILE A 60 -2.73 -3.99 1.91
C ILE A 60 -4.06 -3.24 1.99
N VAL A 61 -4.74 -2.98 0.86
CA VAL A 61 -6.05 -2.31 0.87
C VAL A 61 -7.09 -3.13 1.62
N ARG A 62 -7.11 -4.46 1.44
CA ARG A 62 -7.98 -5.36 2.18
C ARG A 62 -7.66 -5.35 3.68
N GLU A 63 -6.39 -5.26 4.06
CA GLU A 63 -5.97 -5.15 5.46
C GLU A 63 -6.35 -3.80 6.09
N ILE A 64 -6.20 -2.69 5.35
CA ILE A 64 -6.69 -1.36 5.76
C ILE A 64 -8.19 -1.42 6.03
N ASP A 65 -8.97 -1.99 5.11
CA ASP A 65 -10.43 -2.13 5.27
C ASP A 65 -10.79 -3.02 6.47
N ALA A 66 -10.12 -4.15 6.65
CA ALA A 66 -10.31 -5.06 7.79
C ALA A 66 -10.07 -4.38 9.14
N LEU A 67 -9.12 -3.44 9.20
CA LEU A 67 -8.84 -2.63 10.39
C LEU A 67 -9.86 -1.48 10.59
N GLY A 68 -10.72 -1.21 9.63
CA GLY A 68 -11.71 -0.12 9.72
C GLY A 68 -11.29 1.18 9.02
N GLY A 69 -10.23 1.15 8.19
CA GLY A 69 -9.86 2.26 7.31
C GLY A 69 -10.84 2.45 6.16
N TYR A 70 -10.72 3.54 5.44
CA TYR A 70 -11.68 3.98 4.44
C TYR A 70 -11.26 3.70 3.00
N SER A 71 -9.97 3.44 2.72
CA SER A 71 -9.44 3.26 1.37
C SER A 71 -10.18 2.20 0.54
N GLY A 72 -10.61 1.09 1.17
CA GLY A 72 -11.38 0.03 0.50
C GLY A 72 -12.76 0.54 0.05
N ILE A 73 -13.49 1.20 0.94
CA ILE A 73 -14.83 1.76 0.66
C ILE A 73 -14.75 2.85 -0.42
N VAL A 74 -13.77 3.75 -0.31
CA VAL A 74 -13.58 4.83 -1.30
C VAL A 74 -13.22 4.26 -2.67
N SER A 75 -12.36 3.23 -2.72
CA SER A 75 -11.99 2.56 -3.96
C SER A 75 -13.20 1.94 -4.65
N ASP A 76 -14.06 1.25 -3.90
CA ASP A 76 -15.27 0.62 -4.45
C ASP A 76 -16.25 1.68 -4.99
N ASN A 77 -16.48 2.77 -4.24
CA ASN A 77 -17.42 3.83 -4.63
C ASN A 77 -16.94 4.69 -5.81
N SER A 78 -15.65 4.70 -6.10
CA SER A 78 -15.04 5.44 -7.21
C SER A 78 -14.57 4.54 -8.35
N ALA A 79 -14.82 3.24 -8.27
CA ALA A 79 -14.33 2.26 -9.22
C ALA A 79 -14.89 2.49 -10.65
N ILE A 80 -14.03 2.30 -11.65
CA ILE A 80 -14.42 2.25 -13.07
C ILE A 80 -14.07 0.90 -13.69
N GLN A 81 -13.13 0.15 -13.09
CA GLN A 81 -12.79 -1.20 -13.49
C GLN A 81 -12.23 -1.97 -12.29
N PHE A 82 -12.55 -3.24 -12.19
CA PHE A 82 -11.97 -4.14 -11.20
C PHE A 82 -11.36 -5.36 -11.87
N LYS A 83 -10.19 -5.79 -11.37
CA LYS A 83 -9.50 -6.97 -11.89
C LYS A 83 -8.75 -7.69 -10.77
N MET A 84 -8.94 -9.01 -10.66
CA MET A 84 -8.13 -9.86 -9.81
C MET A 84 -6.88 -10.28 -10.56
N LEU A 85 -5.71 -9.83 -10.10
CA LEU A 85 -4.42 -10.17 -10.71
C LEU A 85 -3.88 -11.49 -10.14
N ASN A 86 -3.05 -12.18 -10.94
CA ASN A 86 -2.38 -13.42 -10.57
C ASN A 86 -3.32 -14.60 -10.21
N VAL A 87 -4.51 -14.66 -10.76
CA VAL A 87 -5.48 -15.74 -10.49
C VAL A 87 -4.86 -17.10 -10.74
N SER A 88 -4.13 -17.28 -11.84
CA SER A 88 -3.46 -18.54 -12.20
C SER A 88 -2.34 -18.99 -11.25
N LYS A 89 -1.88 -18.10 -10.35
CA LYS A 89 -0.80 -18.41 -9.40
C LYS A 89 -1.30 -18.86 -8.02
N GLY A 90 -2.62 -18.98 -7.87
CA GLY A 90 -3.27 -19.42 -6.65
C GLY A 90 -3.55 -18.30 -5.63
N PRO A 91 -4.39 -18.59 -4.61
CA PRO A 91 -4.96 -17.61 -3.69
C PRO A 91 -3.95 -16.77 -2.90
N ALA A 92 -2.78 -17.33 -2.58
CA ALA A 92 -1.70 -16.60 -1.91
C ALA A 92 -1.15 -15.42 -2.74
N MET A 93 -1.40 -15.43 -4.06
CA MET A 93 -0.92 -14.41 -5.00
C MET A 93 -2.05 -13.55 -5.58
N TRP A 94 -3.32 -13.89 -5.30
CA TRP A 94 -4.46 -13.10 -5.76
C TRP A 94 -4.37 -11.69 -5.22
N SER A 95 -4.43 -10.73 -6.14
CA SER A 95 -4.16 -9.34 -5.83
C SER A 95 -5.20 -8.46 -6.50
N PRO A 96 -6.23 -7.98 -5.78
CA PRO A 96 -7.26 -7.13 -6.36
C PRO A 96 -6.68 -5.79 -6.79
N ARG A 97 -7.13 -5.28 -7.94
CA ARG A 97 -6.80 -3.97 -8.49
C ARG A 97 -8.07 -3.30 -8.99
N CYS A 98 -8.26 -2.07 -8.55
CA CYS A 98 -9.35 -1.20 -8.97
C CYS A 98 -8.77 0.00 -9.74
N GLN A 99 -9.24 0.22 -10.98
CA GLN A 99 -9.08 1.50 -11.66
C GLN A 99 -10.15 2.43 -11.13
N SER A 100 -9.77 3.65 -10.74
CA SER A 100 -10.67 4.58 -10.07
C SER A 100 -10.97 5.81 -10.95
N ASP A 101 -12.15 6.36 -10.80
CA ASP A 101 -12.45 7.73 -11.20
C ASP A 101 -11.75 8.67 -10.23
N ARG A 102 -10.74 9.37 -10.72
CA ARG A 102 -9.85 10.21 -9.90
C ARG A 102 -10.59 11.33 -9.18
N MET A 103 -11.58 11.96 -9.85
CA MET A 103 -12.35 13.05 -9.24
C MET A 103 -13.30 12.50 -8.18
N ARG A 104 -14.04 11.44 -8.49
CA ARG A 104 -14.95 10.78 -7.54
C ARG A 104 -14.20 10.20 -6.34
N PHE A 105 -12.98 9.71 -6.54
CA PHE A 105 -12.15 9.21 -5.45
C PHE A 105 -11.84 10.29 -4.43
N ALA A 106 -11.36 11.46 -4.88
CA ALA A 106 -11.06 12.59 -4.00
C ALA A 106 -12.33 13.15 -3.33
N GLU A 107 -13.43 13.29 -4.09
CA GLU A 107 -14.73 13.72 -3.56
C GLU A 107 -15.26 12.74 -2.49
N THR A 108 -15.23 11.44 -2.77
CA THR A 108 -15.68 10.40 -1.82
C THR A 108 -14.88 10.46 -0.54
N TRP A 109 -13.55 10.57 -0.62
CA TRP A 109 -12.68 10.74 0.54
C TRP A 109 -13.08 11.96 1.36
N ARG A 110 -13.23 13.10 0.71
CA ARG A 110 -13.60 14.34 1.38
C ARG A 110 -14.91 14.21 2.13
N LEU A 111 -15.96 13.72 1.47
CA LEU A 111 -17.29 13.57 2.07
C LEU A 111 -17.28 12.56 3.23
N MET A 112 -16.53 11.47 3.11
CA MET A 112 -16.39 10.51 4.22
C MET A 112 -15.68 11.14 5.42
N LEU A 113 -14.63 11.91 5.20
CA LEU A 113 -13.93 12.60 6.28
C LEU A 113 -14.82 13.69 6.93
N GLU A 114 -15.54 14.49 6.13
CA GLU A 114 -16.47 15.50 6.63
C GLU A 114 -17.61 14.87 7.45
N GLY A 115 -18.01 13.64 7.13
CA GLY A 115 -18.97 12.85 7.91
C GLY A 115 -18.39 12.14 9.13
N THR A 116 -17.06 12.20 9.36
CA THR A 116 -16.41 11.52 10.48
C THR A 116 -16.51 12.36 11.77
N PRO A 117 -17.11 11.84 12.86
CA PRO A 117 -17.16 12.56 14.12
C PRO A 117 -15.78 12.88 14.68
N ASN A 118 -15.65 13.95 15.47
CA ASN A 118 -14.41 14.40 16.13
C ASN A 118 -13.30 14.85 15.16
N LEU A 119 -13.59 15.07 13.88
CA LEU A 119 -12.64 15.50 12.87
C LEU A 119 -12.93 16.92 12.40
N ASP A 120 -12.01 17.84 12.65
CA ASP A 120 -12.01 19.20 12.17
C ASP A 120 -11.03 19.37 11.00
N PHE A 121 -11.22 20.42 10.19
CA PHE A 121 -10.40 20.72 9.02
C PHE A 121 -9.86 22.14 9.09
N TYR A 122 -8.63 22.32 8.64
CA TYR A 122 -8.06 23.64 8.44
C TYR A 122 -7.26 23.69 7.13
N GLN A 123 -7.66 24.61 6.24
CA GLN A 123 -6.95 24.79 4.97
C GLN A 123 -5.83 25.80 5.14
N GLU A 124 -4.62 25.32 5.36
CA GLU A 124 -3.41 26.12 5.48
C GLU A 124 -2.17 25.24 5.28
N MET A 125 -1.04 25.85 4.96
CA MET A 125 0.24 25.17 4.89
C MET A 125 0.91 25.19 6.27
N VAL A 126 1.34 24.01 6.74
CA VAL A 126 2.19 23.91 7.92
C VAL A 126 3.64 24.15 7.52
N SER A 127 4.30 25.07 8.21
CA SER A 127 5.69 25.49 7.95
C SER A 127 6.64 25.22 9.12
N GLY A 128 6.17 24.65 10.23
CA GLY A 128 7.03 24.32 11.36
C GLY A 128 6.37 23.41 12.38
N ILE A 129 7.20 22.78 13.21
CA ILE A 129 6.78 21.89 14.30
C ILE A 129 7.17 22.54 15.63
N LEU A 130 6.23 22.59 16.55
CA LEU A 130 6.48 23.08 17.90
C LEU A 130 6.99 21.92 18.77
N ILE A 131 8.22 22.01 19.24
CA ILE A 131 8.88 20.98 20.06
C ILE A 131 9.46 21.63 21.30
N GLU A 132 9.16 21.06 22.48
CA GLU A 132 9.73 21.48 23.77
C GLU A 132 10.15 20.22 24.55
N ASN A 133 11.38 20.22 25.08
CA ASN A 133 11.93 19.11 25.87
C ASN A 133 11.73 17.74 25.22
N ASP A 134 12.08 17.61 23.93
CA ASP A 134 11.95 16.38 23.11
C ASP A 134 10.51 15.85 23.00
N LYS A 135 9.52 16.72 23.19
CA LYS A 135 8.11 16.41 23.04
C LYS A 135 7.44 17.36 22.05
N VAL A 136 6.57 16.82 21.18
CA VAL A 136 5.78 17.65 20.28
C VAL A 136 4.70 18.40 21.06
N MET A 137 4.53 19.68 20.76
CA MET A 137 3.53 20.57 21.37
C MET A 137 2.49 21.05 20.35
N GLY A 138 2.69 20.78 19.05
CA GLY A 138 1.80 21.20 18.00
C GLY A 138 2.53 21.58 16.72
N VAL A 139 1.88 22.41 15.90
CA VAL A 139 2.39 22.85 14.59
C VAL A 139 2.25 24.36 14.43
N ARG A 140 3.06 24.95 13.55
CA ARG A 140 2.98 26.36 13.14
C ARG A 140 2.67 26.42 11.65
N THR A 141 1.69 27.23 11.28
CA THR A 141 1.30 27.47 9.88
C THR A 141 2.17 28.52 9.21
N SER A 142 2.07 28.64 7.88
CA SER A 142 2.80 29.66 7.12
C SER A 142 2.36 31.09 7.45
N LEU A 143 1.15 31.28 7.96
CA LEU A 143 0.62 32.53 8.47
C LEU A 143 1.05 32.84 9.92
N GLY A 144 1.87 31.97 10.53
CA GLY A 144 2.37 32.14 11.90
C GLY A 144 1.38 31.73 13.00
N ILE A 145 0.30 31.05 12.67
CA ILE A 145 -0.66 30.52 13.65
C ILE A 145 -0.09 29.26 14.28
N GLU A 146 -0.07 29.21 15.60
CA GLU A 146 0.31 28.03 16.37
C GLU A 146 -0.93 27.25 16.78
N ILE A 147 -0.90 25.95 16.49
CA ILE A 147 -1.98 24.99 16.78
C ILE A 147 -1.42 23.97 17.75
N LYS A 148 -1.90 23.99 19.01
CA LYS A 148 -1.46 23.07 20.05
C LYS A 148 -2.03 21.68 19.88
N SER A 149 -1.21 20.67 20.16
CA SER A 149 -1.65 19.26 20.05
C SER A 149 -0.80 18.36 20.95
N LYS A 150 -1.42 17.30 21.47
CA LYS A 150 -0.72 16.26 22.25
C LYS A 150 0.14 15.36 21.36
N THR A 151 -0.30 15.12 20.13
CA THR A 151 0.42 14.32 19.14
C THR A 151 0.29 14.94 17.74
N VAL A 152 1.30 14.73 16.89
CA VAL A 152 1.31 15.21 15.50
C VAL A 152 1.69 14.06 14.58
N VAL A 153 0.96 13.92 13.46
CA VAL A 153 1.26 12.96 12.40
C VAL A 153 1.66 13.73 11.14
N LEU A 154 2.90 13.58 10.68
CA LEU A 154 3.39 14.19 9.45
C LEU A 154 3.20 13.25 8.25
N THR A 155 2.51 13.74 7.22
CA THR A 155 2.19 12.98 6.01
C THR A 155 2.40 13.80 4.73
N ASN A 156 3.51 14.52 4.66
CA ASN A 156 3.78 15.59 3.70
C ASN A 156 3.94 15.15 2.22
N GLY A 157 3.96 13.86 1.92
CA GLY A 157 4.05 13.36 0.54
C GLY A 157 5.31 13.85 -0.19
N THR A 158 5.12 14.44 -1.36
CA THR A 158 6.20 15.00 -2.20
C THR A 158 6.40 16.51 -1.98
N PHE A 159 5.86 17.07 -0.89
CA PHE A 159 5.78 18.53 -0.73
C PHE A 159 6.96 19.14 0.04
N LEU A 160 7.65 18.37 0.92
CA LEU A 160 8.80 18.89 1.70
C LEU A 160 9.93 19.27 0.76
N ASN A 161 10.23 20.58 0.68
CA ASN A 161 11.24 21.14 -0.23
C ASN A 161 11.09 20.60 -1.66
N GLY A 162 9.84 20.42 -2.11
CA GLY A 162 9.50 19.83 -3.40
C GLY A 162 10.02 20.63 -4.58
N LEU A 163 10.66 19.94 -5.54
CA LEU A 163 11.25 20.55 -6.74
C LEU A 163 10.85 19.74 -7.98
N ILE A 164 10.09 20.37 -8.88
CA ILE A 164 9.62 19.76 -10.13
C ILE A 164 10.62 20.02 -11.25
N HIS A 165 10.87 19.01 -12.09
CA HIS A 165 11.78 19.03 -13.21
C HIS A 165 11.08 18.63 -14.52
N ILE A 166 11.20 19.45 -15.56
CA ILE A 166 10.78 19.15 -16.94
C ILE A 166 11.90 19.61 -17.87
N GLY A 167 12.68 18.68 -18.39
CA GLY A 167 13.89 18.99 -19.16
C GLY A 167 14.82 19.92 -18.40
N GLU A 168 15.13 21.06 -18.97
CA GLU A 168 16.03 22.05 -18.39
C GLU A 168 15.36 22.96 -17.35
N LYS A 169 14.02 22.91 -17.23
CA LYS A 169 13.26 23.78 -16.33
C LYS A 169 13.10 23.15 -14.95
N GLN A 170 13.18 24.00 -13.93
CA GLN A 170 12.96 23.65 -12.52
C GLN A 170 12.06 24.68 -11.86
N PHE A 171 11.16 24.24 -10.98
CA PHE A 171 10.34 25.14 -10.17
C PHE A 171 9.89 24.44 -8.89
N GLY A 172 9.74 25.22 -7.82
CA GLY A 172 9.26 24.70 -6.53
C GLY A 172 7.81 24.24 -6.64
N GLY A 173 7.53 23.07 -6.10
CA GLY A 173 6.18 22.52 -6.04
C GLY A 173 6.18 21.10 -5.51
N GLY A 174 5.12 20.71 -4.83
CA GLY A 174 4.90 19.34 -4.38
C GLY A 174 4.16 18.48 -5.42
N ARG A 175 3.42 19.14 -6.31
CA ARG A 175 2.70 18.60 -7.46
C ARG A 175 2.50 19.73 -8.48
N ALA A 176 2.28 19.40 -9.75
CA ALA A 176 2.03 20.41 -10.77
C ALA A 176 0.84 21.30 -10.37
N GLY A 177 1.08 22.62 -10.30
CA GLY A 177 0.09 23.62 -9.87
C GLY A 177 -0.05 23.81 -8.36
N GLU A 178 0.75 23.13 -7.53
CA GLU A 178 0.71 23.24 -6.06
C GLU A 178 2.09 23.58 -5.49
N SER A 179 2.13 24.49 -4.52
CA SER A 179 3.36 24.96 -3.89
C SER A 179 4.10 23.88 -3.10
N ALA A 180 5.40 24.01 -2.94
CA ALA A 180 6.17 23.21 -2.00
C ALA A 180 5.97 23.71 -0.56
N SER A 181 6.18 22.82 0.43
CA SER A 181 6.19 23.14 1.86
C SER A 181 7.63 23.30 2.35
N PHE A 182 7.90 24.39 3.06
CA PHE A 182 9.22 24.73 3.60
C PHE A 182 9.14 24.89 5.11
N GLY A 183 10.27 24.70 5.80
CA GLY A 183 10.45 24.96 7.24
C GLY A 183 10.38 23.70 8.11
N ILE A 184 9.53 22.72 7.78
CA ILE A 184 9.40 21.48 8.56
C ILE A 184 10.71 20.67 8.54
N THR A 185 11.34 20.49 7.38
CA THR A 185 12.62 19.77 7.28
C THR A 185 13.69 20.44 8.13
N GLU A 186 13.78 21.76 8.05
CA GLU A 186 14.75 22.56 8.77
C GLU A 186 14.55 22.43 10.31
N ASP A 187 13.30 22.46 10.78
CA ASP A 187 13.00 22.29 12.20
C ASP A 187 13.38 20.89 12.69
N LEU A 188 13.06 19.85 11.93
CA LEU A 188 13.41 18.46 12.27
C LEU A 188 14.92 18.22 12.26
N VAL A 189 15.66 18.76 11.29
CA VAL A 189 17.13 18.65 11.22
C VAL A 189 17.80 19.35 12.41
N LYS A 190 17.27 20.49 12.87
CA LYS A 190 17.77 21.18 14.09
C LYS A 190 17.64 20.32 15.35
N VAL A 191 16.62 19.47 15.42
CA VAL A 191 16.40 18.54 16.55
C VAL A 191 17.28 17.28 16.43
N GLY A 192 17.94 17.08 15.30
CA GLY A 192 18.87 15.97 15.08
C GLY A 192 18.38 14.87 14.17
N PHE A 193 17.25 15.05 13.46
CA PHE A 193 16.82 14.08 12.45
C PHE A 193 17.75 14.09 11.24
N GLU A 194 18.11 12.91 10.78
CA GLU A 194 18.73 12.71 9.47
C GLU A 194 17.66 12.87 8.39
N SER A 195 17.95 13.61 7.34
CA SER A 195 17.10 13.74 6.14
C SER A 195 17.86 13.38 4.88
N GLY A 196 17.14 13.04 3.82
CA GLY A 196 17.69 12.79 2.50
C GLY A 196 16.71 13.26 1.42
N ARG A 197 17.06 13.07 0.16
CA ARG A 197 16.18 13.41 -0.96
C ARG A 197 15.86 12.16 -1.78
N MET A 198 14.60 12.04 -2.16
CA MET A 198 14.09 11.03 -3.08
C MET A 198 13.46 11.67 -4.30
N LYS A 199 13.36 10.87 -5.37
CA LYS A 199 12.75 11.30 -6.63
C LYS A 199 11.65 10.34 -7.01
N THR A 200 10.55 10.89 -7.52
CA THR A 200 9.52 10.15 -8.26
C THR A 200 9.17 10.87 -9.55
N GLY A 201 8.23 10.33 -10.33
CA GLY A 201 7.82 10.97 -11.59
C GLY A 201 6.43 10.53 -12.00
N THR A 202 5.88 11.27 -12.95
CA THR A 202 4.56 11.00 -13.53
C THR A 202 4.62 11.14 -15.05
N PRO A 203 3.81 10.37 -15.82
CA PRO A 203 3.73 10.51 -17.27
C PRO A 203 2.84 11.69 -17.67
N PRO A 204 2.83 12.04 -18.97
CA PRO A 204 1.89 12.98 -19.54
C PRO A 204 0.43 12.59 -19.32
N ARG A 205 -0.46 13.57 -19.33
CA ARG A 205 -1.91 13.39 -19.49
C ARG A 205 -2.31 13.86 -20.86
N VAL A 206 -3.19 13.11 -21.50
CA VAL A 206 -3.61 13.36 -22.88
C VAL A 206 -5.13 13.36 -23.02
N ASP A 207 -5.61 13.98 -24.09
CA ASP A 207 -7.02 13.95 -24.47
C ASP A 207 -7.36 12.62 -25.14
N GLY A 208 -8.13 11.78 -24.48
CA GLY A 208 -8.55 10.47 -24.97
C GLY A 208 -9.33 10.51 -26.30
N ARG A 209 -9.97 11.64 -26.63
CA ARG A 209 -10.68 11.83 -27.90
C ARG A 209 -9.72 11.95 -29.10
N SER A 210 -8.44 12.23 -28.83
CA SER A 210 -7.39 12.34 -29.86
C SER A 210 -6.68 11.02 -30.15
N LEU A 211 -7.03 9.94 -29.43
CA LEU A 211 -6.41 8.63 -29.54
C LEU A 211 -7.20 7.71 -30.48
N ASP A 212 -6.48 6.87 -31.22
CA ASP A 212 -7.05 5.81 -32.05
C ASP A 212 -6.98 4.45 -31.32
N TYR A 213 -8.02 4.13 -30.58
CA TYR A 213 -8.11 2.90 -29.81
C TYR A 213 -8.16 1.62 -30.66
N SER A 214 -8.48 1.72 -31.96
CA SER A 214 -8.48 0.56 -32.87
C SER A 214 -7.09 -0.05 -33.10
N LYS A 215 -6.02 0.72 -32.81
CA LYS A 215 -4.63 0.31 -32.88
C LYS A 215 -4.07 -0.21 -31.56
N MET A 216 -4.90 -0.34 -30.53
CA MET A 216 -4.51 -0.73 -29.17
C MET A 216 -5.20 -2.03 -28.78
N GLU A 217 -4.58 -2.76 -27.85
CA GLU A 217 -5.15 -3.97 -27.26
C GLU A 217 -6.06 -3.59 -26.08
N GLU A 218 -7.34 -3.95 -26.16
CA GLU A 218 -8.29 -3.72 -25.08
C GLU A 218 -7.96 -4.58 -23.86
N GLN A 219 -8.01 -3.98 -22.67
CA GLN A 219 -7.77 -4.62 -21.38
C GLN A 219 -9.05 -4.49 -20.52
N PRO A 220 -10.03 -5.40 -20.67
CA PRO A 220 -11.27 -5.36 -19.90
C PRO A 220 -11.04 -5.74 -18.44
N GLY A 221 -11.98 -5.35 -17.58
CA GLY A 221 -12.08 -5.85 -16.21
C GLY A 221 -12.59 -7.29 -16.14
N ASP A 222 -12.70 -7.82 -14.93
CA ASP A 222 -13.25 -9.15 -14.70
C ASP A 222 -14.75 -9.18 -15.04
N VAL A 223 -15.22 -10.31 -15.59
CA VAL A 223 -16.64 -10.50 -15.95
C VAL A 223 -17.53 -10.43 -14.70
N ASN A 224 -17.07 -11.06 -13.61
CA ASN A 224 -17.71 -11.03 -12.31
C ASN A 224 -16.79 -10.31 -11.32
N PRO A 225 -16.78 -8.96 -11.32
CA PRO A 225 -15.85 -8.22 -10.48
C PRO A 225 -16.20 -8.39 -9.00
N GLN A 226 -15.16 -8.50 -8.18
CA GLN A 226 -15.26 -8.41 -6.74
C GLN A 226 -15.17 -6.94 -6.30
N LYS A 227 -14.97 -6.70 -5.01
CA LYS A 227 -14.78 -5.38 -4.41
C LYS A 227 -13.69 -5.43 -3.35
N PHE A 228 -13.21 -4.26 -2.89
CA PHE A 228 -12.21 -4.19 -1.83
C PHE A 228 -12.80 -4.33 -0.42
N SER A 229 -13.88 -3.61 -0.14
CA SER A 229 -14.40 -3.55 1.22
C SER A 229 -15.14 -4.83 1.62
N TYR A 230 -14.89 -5.29 2.83
CA TYR A 230 -15.69 -6.36 3.47
C TYR A 230 -17.08 -5.89 3.91
N SER A 231 -17.28 -4.57 3.97
CA SER A 231 -18.55 -3.98 4.38
C SER A 231 -19.62 -4.09 3.29
N ASP A 232 -20.87 -4.33 3.70
CA ASP A 232 -22.01 -4.39 2.79
C ASP A 232 -22.48 -3.02 2.30
N VAL A 233 -21.86 -1.92 2.75
CA VAL A 233 -22.16 -0.55 2.29
C VAL A 233 -21.71 -0.30 0.85
N THR A 234 -20.78 -1.10 0.32
CA THR A 234 -20.34 -1.07 -1.07
C THR A 234 -20.83 -2.27 -1.85
N LYS A 235 -20.91 -2.13 -3.18
CA LYS A 235 -21.32 -3.20 -4.09
C LYS A 235 -20.27 -3.37 -5.21
N PRO A 236 -20.10 -4.58 -5.76
CA PRO A 236 -19.31 -4.79 -6.96
C PRO A 236 -19.83 -3.97 -8.14
N LEU A 237 -18.93 -3.64 -9.08
CA LEU A 237 -19.30 -2.94 -10.31
C LEU A 237 -20.25 -3.78 -11.16
N THR A 238 -21.27 -3.16 -11.72
CA THR A 238 -22.17 -3.76 -12.72
C THR A 238 -21.80 -3.38 -14.15
N VAL A 239 -21.13 -2.23 -14.32
CA VAL A 239 -20.63 -1.72 -15.60
C VAL A 239 -19.18 -1.33 -15.40
N GLN A 240 -18.33 -1.59 -16.40
CA GLN A 240 -16.91 -1.28 -16.32
C GLN A 240 -16.42 -0.57 -17.57
N LYS A 241 -15.34 0.21 -17.44
CA LYS A 241 -14.66 0.89 -18.54
C LYS A 241 -13.30 0.22 -18.76
N SER A 242 -13.00 -0.15 -20.01
CA SER A 242 -11.72 -0.80 -20.33
C SER A 242 -10.55 0.15 -20.29
N CYS A 243 -9.38 -0.36 -19.90
CA CYS A 243 -8.09 0.21 -20.22
C CYS A 243 -7.60 -0.33 -21.56
N TYR A 244 -6.56 0.27 -22.14
CA TYR A 244 -5.97 -0.18 -23.39
C TYR A 244 -4.46 -0.30 -23.24
N MET A 245 -3.84 -1.10 -24.11
CA MET A 245 -2.40 -1.31 -24.12
C MET A 245 -1.83 -1.10 -25.53
N THR A 246 -0.70 -0.41 -25.60
CA THR A 246 0.11 -0.24 -26.82
C THR A 246 1.59 -0.36 -26.45
N TYR A 247 2.48 -0.09 -27.39
CA TYR A 247 3.91 -0.29 -27.21
C TYR A 247 4.71 0.86 -27.81
N THR A 248 5.88 1.15 -27.22
CA THR A 248 6.91 1.93 -27.88
C THR A 248 7.54 1.13 -29.04
N SER A 249 8.26 1.81 -29.93
CA SER A 249 9.06 1.24 -31.00
C SER A 249 10.50 1.78 -30.95
N ASN A 250 11.39 1.25 -31.77
CA ASN A 250 12.76 1.79 -31.90
C ASN A 250 12.75 3.27 -32.34
N GLU A 251 11.83 3.66 -33.23
CA GLU A 251 11.67 5.08 -33.61
C GLU A 251 11.34 5.97 -32.40
N VAL A 252 10.41 5.51 -31.55
CA VAL A 252 10.07 6.21 -30.28
C VAL A 252 11.29 6.30 -29.39
N HIS A 253 12.08 5.23 -29.29
CA HIS A 253 13.30 5.20 -28.45
C HIS A 253 14.35 6.19 -28.98
N ASP A 254 14.53 6.29 -30.29
CA ASP A 254 15.49 7.23 -30.90
C ASP A 254 15.10 8.68 -30.64
N LEU A 255 13.81 9.02 -30.81
CA LEU A 255 13.28 10.33 -30.46
C LEU A 255 13.49 10.69 -28.98
N LEU A 256 13.28 9.73 -28.07
CA LEU A 256 13.52 9.96 -26.63
C LEU A 256 15.01 10.16 -26.33
N ARG A 257 15.92 9.45 -27.01
CA ARG A 257 17.38 9.60 -26.85
C ARG A 257 17.87 10.99 -27.25
N GLU A 258 17.24 11.65 -28.23
CA GLU A 258 17.57 13.04 -28.60
C GLU A 258 17.46 14.02 -27.43
N GLY A 259 16.64 13.69 -26.42
CA GLY A 259 16.44 14.52 -25.24
C GLY A 259 17.36 14.22 -24.06
N PHE A 260 18.24 13.21 -24.12
CA PHE A 260 19.03 12.75 -22.98
C PHE A 260 19.97 13.82 -22.43
N ASP A 261 20.63 14.61 -23.29
CA ASP A 261 21.51 15.69 -22.86
C ASP A 261 20.77 16.81 -22.12
N ARG A 262 19.47 16.93 -22.37
CA ARG A 262 18.56 17.90 -21.75
C ARG A 262 17.79 17.29 -20.56
N SER A 263 17.95 16.00 -20.30
CA SER A 263 17.29 15.30 -19.19
C SER A 263 17.94 15.65 -17.85
N PRO A 264 17.17 16.06 -16.84
CA PRO A 264 17.70 16.33 -15.50
C PRO A 264 18.27 15.09 -14.81
N MET A 265 17.89 13.89 -15.26
CA MET A 265 18.43 12.63 -14.76
C MET A 265 19.82 12.30 -15.30
N PHE A 266 20.09 12.63 -16.57
CA PHE A 266 21.37 12.30 -17.22
C PHE A 266 22.40 13.43 -17.15
N ASN A 267 21.96 14.70 -17.01
CA ASN A 267 22.86 15.84 -16.87
C ASN A 267 23.30 16.14 -15.42
N GLY A 268 22.90 15.28 -14.45
CA GLY A 268 23.31 15.36 -13.05
C GLY A 268 22.59 16.41 -12.20
N ARG A 269 21.51 17.04 -12.69
CA ARG A 269 20.68 17.95 -11.88
C ARG A 269 19.92 17.19 -10.81
N ILE A 270 19.30 16.05 -11.16
CA ILE A 270 18.71 15.13 -10.20
C ILE A 270 19.83 14.22 -9.68
N LYS A 271 20.11 14.32 -8.38
CA LYS A 271 21.09 13.49 -7.68
C LYS A 271 20.46 12.39 -6.84
N SER A 272 19.17 12.50 -6.57
CA SER A 272 18.41 11.57 -5.76
C SER A 272 18.07 10.28 -6.53
N LEU A 273 17.97 9.17 -5.80
CA LEU A 273 17.57 7.88 -6.37
C LEU A 273 16.07 7.85 -6.64
N GLY A 274 15.68 7.38 -7.82
CA GLY A 274 14.31 7.12 -8.19
C GLY A 274 13.86 5.70 -7.87
N PRO A 275 12.55 5.42 -7.93
CA PRO A 275 12.01 4.10 -7.62
C PRO A 275 12.45 3.06 -8.67
N ARG A 276 13.09 1.98 -8.21
CA ARG A 276 13.59 0.88 -9.03
C ARG A 276 12.51 0.21 -9.90
N TYR A 277 11.28 0.15 -9.40
CA TYR A 277 10.18 -0.59 -10.03
C TYR A 277 9.14 0.30 -10.74
N CYS A 278 9.41 1.58 -10.84
CA CYS A 278 8.68 2.52 -11.70
C CYS A 278 9.69 3.44 -12.39
N PRO A 279 10.61 2.86 -13.20
CA PRO A 279 11.59 3.66 -13.90
C PRO A 279 10.91 4.56 -14.92
N SER A 280 11.47 5.73 -15.15
CA SER A 280 11.06 6.58 -16.27
C SER A 280 11.29 5.88 -17.61
N ILE A 281 10.64 6.35 -18.68
CA ILE A 281 10.82 5.73 -19.99
C ILE A 281 12.27 5.88 -20.47
N GLU A 282 12.92 7.01 -20.19
CA GLU A 282 14.34 7.21 -20.49
C GLU A 282 15.25 6.23 -19.74
N ASP A 283 14.93 5.89 -18.48
CA ASP A 283 15.64 4.86 -17.73
C ASP A 283 15.45 3.45 -18.35
N LYS A 284 14.22 3.14 -18.80
CA LYS A 284 13.92 1.85 -19.43
C LYS A 284 14.71 1.63 -20.69
N ILE A 285 14.70 2.62 -21.60
CA ILE A 285 15.41 2.51 -22.88
C ILE A 285 16.93 2.58 -22.73
N ASN A 286 17.45 3.13 -21.64
CA ASN A 286 18.88 3.14 -21.33
C ASN A 286 19.32 1.80 -20.70
N ARG A 287 18.60 1.31 -19.70
CA ARG A 287 18.95 0.06 -18.98
C ARG A 287 18.63 -1.22 -19.75
N PHE A 288 17.62 -1.18 -20.60
CA PHE A 288 17.14 -2.30 -21.41
C PHE A 288 17.21 -1.94 -22.90
N ALA A 289 18.38 -1.49 -23.33
CA ALA A 289 18.60 -1.01 -24.70
C ALA A 289 18.42 -2.10 -25.78
N ASP A 290 18.49 -3.37 -25.39
CA ASP A 290 18.22 -4.55 -26.20
C ASP A 290 16.71 -4.81 -26.44
N LYS A 291 15.83 -4.14 -25.71
CA LYS A 291 14.37 -4.27 -25.87
C LYS A 291 13.86 -3.34 -26.95
N GLU A 292 13.29 -3.94 -28.00
CA GLU A 292 12.71 -3.21 -29.14
C GLU A 292 11.43 -2.44 -28.78
N ARG A 293 10.74 -2.83 -27.69
CA ARG A 293 9.48 -2.21 -27.27
C ARG A 293 9.26 -2.28 -25.75
N HIS A 294 8.55 -1.29 -25.22
CA HIS A 294 8.05 -1.24 -23.84
C HIS A 294 6.54 -1.05 -23.84
N GLN A 295 5.85 -1.70 -22.91
CA GLN A 295 4.41 -1.57 -22.74
C GLN A 295 4.02 -0.19 -22.25
N ILE A 296 2.95 0.36 -22.83
CA ILE A 296 2.26 1.58 -22.43
C ILE A 296 0.80 1.21 -22.18
N PHE A 297 0.31 1.50 -20.97
CA PHE A 297 -1.11 1.36 -20.66
C PHE A 297 -1.80 2.72 -20.77
N VAL A 298 -2.92 2.74 -21.46
CA VAL A 298 -3.78 3.89 -21.70
C VAL A 298 -4.95 3.76 -20.74
N GLU A 299 -4.89 4.50 -19.65
CA GLU A 299 -5.78 4.35 -18.50
C GLU A 299 -6.72 5.57 -18.39
N PRO A 300 -8.05 5.41 -18.50
CA PRO A 300 -8.98 6.51 -18.31
C PRO A 300 -8.92 7.01 -16.86
N GLU A 301 -8.93 8.33 -16.66
CA GLU A 301 -8.91 8.94 -15.33
C GLU A 301 -10.30 9.10 -14.69
N GLY A 302 -11.37 8.62 -15.35
CA GLY A 302 -12.72 8.65 -14.80
C GLY A 302 -13.80 8.24 -15.80
N TRP A 303 -15.05 8.24 -15.31
CA TRP A 303 -16.22 7.90 -16.11
C TRP A 303 -16.52 8.96 -17.18
N ASP A 304 -16.53 10.22 -16.79
CA ASP A 304 -17.05 11.32 -17.59
C ASP A 304 -15.94 12.23 -18.13
N THR A 305 -14.70 12.12 -17.63
CA THR A 305 -13.55 12.85 -18.13
C THR A 305 -12.96 12.21 -19.39
N VAL A 306 -12.45 13.04 -20.27
CA VAL A 306 -11.68 12.62 -21.45
C VAL A 306 -10.19 12.52 -21.16
N GLU A 307 -9.76 12.84 -19.93
CA GLU A 307 -8.37 12.77 -19.51
C GLU A 307 -7.91 11.32 -19.40
N VAL A 308 -6.73 11.03 -19.97
CA VAL A 308 -6.12 9.70 -19.97
C VAL A 308 -4.71 9.77 -19.40
N TYR A 309 -4.41 8.81 -18.53
CA TYR A 309 -3.09 8.56 -17.94
C TYR A 309 -2.29 7.61 -18.85
N VAL A 310 -1.07 7.99 -19.22
CA VAL A 310 -0.20 7.20 -20.10
C VAL A 310 0.79 6.39 -19.25
N ASN A 311 0.31 5.32 -18.62
CA ASN A 311 1.11 4.51 -17.70
C ASN A 311 2.24 3.79 -18.44
N GLY A 312 3.44 3.86 -17.88
CA GLY A 312 4.65 3.30 -18.49
C GLY A 312 5.50 4.34 -19.24
N PHE A 313 4.98 5.56 -19.44
CA PHE A 313 5.67 6.67 -20.09
C PHE A 313 6.03 7.79 -19.11
N SER A 314 6.28 7.48 -17.83
CA SER A 314 6.78 8.46 -16.87
C SER A 314 8.11 9.04 -17.38
N THR A 315 8.27 10.36 -17.35
CA THR A 315 9.44 11.01 -17.94
C THR A 315 9.70 12.39 -17.34
N SER A 316 10.96 12.79 -17.34
CA SER A 316 11.41 14.16 -17.04
C SER A 316 12.04 14.88 -18.25
N LEU A 317 11.97 14.27 -19.43
CA LEU A 317 12.46 14.86 -20.67
C LEU A 317 11.77 16.20 -20.99
N PRO A 318 12.36 17.05 -21.84
CA PRO A 318 11.71 18.25 -22.32
C PRO A 318 10.36 17.96 -23.00
N GLU A 319 9.41 18.88 -22.84
CA GLU A 319 8.03 18.72 -23.34
C GLU A 319 7.96 18.45 -24.84
N ASP A 320 8.81 19.12 -25.63
CA ASP A 320 8.90 18.93 -27.09
C ASP A 320 9.31 17.50 -27.46
N VAL A 321 10.23 16.91 -26.71
CA VAL A 321 10.67 15.51 -26.90
C VAL A 321 9.56 14.53 -26.50
N GLN A 322 8.91 14.76 -25.34
CA GLN A 322 7.79 13.95 -24.91
C GLN A 322 6.68 13.90 -25.97
N PHE A 323 6.33 15.05 -26.52
CA PHE A 323 5.26 15.19 -27.50
C PHE A 323 5.59 14.47 -28.82
N ARG A 324 6.80 14.70 -29.38
CA ARG A 324 7.25 14.04 -30.62
C ARG A 324 7.30 12.52 -30.45
N ALA A 325 7.87 12.05 -29.35
CA ALA A 325 7.96 10.62 -29.08
C ALA A 325 6.58 9.95 -28.93
N LEU A 326 5.64 10.60 -28.21
CA LEU A 326 4.28 10.05 -28.10
C LEU A 326 3.54 10.03 -29.43
N LYS A 327 3.71 11.00 -30.31
CA LYS A 327 3.10 10.99 -31.64
C LYS A 327 3.52 9.81 -32.52
N SER A 328 4.69 9.22 -32.26
CA SER A 328 5.19 8.03 -32.98
C SER A 328 4.75 6.71 -32.32
N VAL A 329 3.97 6.75 -31.22
CA VAL A 329 3.37 5.55 -30.62
C VAL A 329 2.07 5.22 -31.36
N ALA A 330 1.88 3.92 -31.68
CA ALA A 330 0.66 3.45 -32.33
C ALA A 330 -0.60 3.83 -31.55
N GLY A 331 -1.54 4.52 -32.23
CA GLY A 331 -2.76 5.07 -31.65
C GLY A 331 -2.64 6.46 -31.05
N PHE A 332 -1.43 7.07 -31.06
CA PHE A 332 -1.17 8.42 -30.54
C PHE A 332 -0.82 9.44 -31.62
N GLU A 333 -0.97 9.11 -32.90
CA GLU A 333 -0.53 9.95 -34.03
C GLU A 333 -1.14 11.36 -34.01
N ASN A 334 -2.35 11.49 -33.47
CA ASN A 334 -3.07 12.76 -33.34
C ASN A 334 -3.14 13.27 -31.89
N VAL A 335 -2.30 12.77 -31.00
CA VAL A 335 -2.37 13.04 -29.56
C VAL A 335 -2.37 14.54 -29.25
N LYS A 336 -3.21 14.93 -28.30
CA LYS A 336 -3.25 16.25 -27.68
C LYS A 336 -2.91 16.13 -26.21
N PHE A 337 -1.93 16.91 -25.75
CA PHE A 337 -1.54 16.94 -24.35
C PHE A 337 -2.49 17.81 -23.52
N PHE A 338 -2.81 17.34 -22.31
CA PHE A 338 -3.35 18.18 -21.25
C PHE A 338 -2.21 18.74 -20.41
N ARG A 339 -1.20 17.93 -20.10
CA ARG A 339 0.03 18.35 -19.40
C ARG A 339 1.18 17.37 -19.65
N PRO A 340 2.42 17.84 -19.63
CA PRO A 340 3.60 16.97 -19.76
C PRO A 340 3.81 16.11 -18.52
N GLY A 341 4.59 15.04 -18.69
CA GLY A 341 5.21 14.32 -17.60
C GLY A 341 6.29 15.14 -16.92
N TYR A 342 6.57 14.82 -15.65
CA TYR A 342 7.62 15.49 -14.88
C TYR A 342 8.22 14.57 -13.83
N ALA A 343 9.44 14.88 -13.39
CA ALA A 343 10.02 14.35 -12.18
C ALA A 343 9.86 15.33 -11.02
N ILE A 344 9.78 14.80 -9.81
CA ILE A 344 9.77 15.59 -8.58
C ILE A 344 10.78 15.02 -7.59
N GLU A 345 11.62 15.89 -7.03
CA GLU A 345 12.47 15.62 -5.88
C GLU A 345 11.85 16.22 -4.62
N TYR A 346 11.96 15.51 -3.51
CA TYR A 346 11.40 15.92 -2.22
C TYR A 346 12.23 15.35 -1.06
N ASP A 347 12.12 15.97 0.10
CA ASP A 347 12.80 15.49 1.30
C ASP A 347 12.06 14.30 1.91
N TYR A 348 12.85 13.35 2.44
CA TYR A 348 12.37 12.22 3.23
C TYR A 348 13.27 12.04 4.46
N PHE A 349 12.78 11.29 5.42
CA PHE A 349 13.52 10.93 6.63
C PHE A 349 13.71 9.43 6.70
N PRO A 350 14.97 8.92 6.84
CA PRO A 350 15.22 7.50 6.98
C PRO A 350 14.34 6.86 8.06
N PRO A 351 13.50 5.87 7.74
CA PRO A 351 12.49 5.34 8.67
C PRO A 351 13.09 4.51 9.82
N THR A 352 14.40 4.24 9.79
CA THR A 352 15.14 3.66 10.93
C THR A 352 15.13 4.56 12.17
N GLN A 353 14.74 5.83 12.02
CA GLN A 353 14.54 6.80 13.13
C GLN A 353 13.18 6.66 13.82
N LEU A 354 12.34 5.70 13.37
CA LEU A 354 11.02 5.44 13.91
C LEU A 354 11.00 4.18 14.78
N LYS A 355 10.03 4.14 15.69
CA LYS A 355 9.57 2.94 16.39
C LYS A 355 8.58 2.16 15.50
N HIS A 356 8.27 0.90 15.82
CA HIS A 356 7.27 0.10 15.08
C HIS A 356 5.84 0.68 15.13
N SER A 357 5.58 1.58 16.07
CA SER A 357 4.36 2.39 16.13
C SER A 357 4.32 3.54 15.11
N LEU A 358 5.40 3.75 14.33
CA LEU A 358 5.66 4.90 13.48
C LEU A 358 5.88 6.22 14.26
N GLU A 359 5.96 6.17 15.57
CA GLU A 359 6.43 7.28 16.40
C GLU A 359 7.92 7.48 16.23
N THR A 360 8.38 8.73 16.22
CA THR A 360 9.80 9.04 16.13
C THR A 360 10.54 8.64 17.42
N LYS A 361 11.83 8.29 17.30
CA LYS A 361 12.68 7.97 18.45
C LYS A 361 13.16 9.22 19.19
N LEU A 362 13.29 10.35 18.47
CA LEU A 362 13.87 11.59 19.00
C LEU A 362 12.83 12.51 19.66
N VAL A 363 11.58 12.50 19.18
CA VAL A 363 10.54 13.42 19.66
C VAL A 363 9.31 12.63 20.06
N ASP A 364 8.95 12.72 21.32
CA ASP A 364 7.78 12.07 21.89
C ASP A 364 6.48 12.65 21.30
N GLY A 365 5.54 11.80 20.90
CA GLY A 365 4.24 12.19 20.31
C GLY A 365 4.29 12.62 18.84
N LEU A 366 5.45 12.56 18.17
CA LEU A 366 5.59 12.87 16.75
C LEU A 366 5.64 11.58 15.92
N PHE A 367 4.78 11.48 14.89
CA PHE A 367 4.64 10.31 14.02
C PHE A 367 4.89 10.68 12.55
N PHE A 368 5.52 9.78 11.79
CA PHE A 368 5.69 9.94 10.34
C PHE A 368 4.97 8.83 9.58
N ALA A 369 4.29 9.17 8.49
CA ALA A 369 3.60 8.19 7.65
C ALA A 369 3.61 8.56 6.17
N GLY A 370 3.79 7.57 5.31
CA GLY A 370 3.76 7.70 3.87
C GLY A 370 5.12 8.05 3.25
N GLN A 371 5.13 8.91 2.25
CA GLN A 371 6.34 9.22 1.47
C GLN A 371 7.46 9.88 2.29
N ILE A 372 7.14 10.55 3.38
CA ILE A 372 8.14 11.09 4.32
C ILE A 372 9.09 10.01 4.85
N ASN A 373 8.65 8.73 4.85
CA ASN A 373 9.42 7.56 5.24
C ASN A 373 10.13 6.88 4.05
N GLY A 374 10.18 7.53 2.88
CA GLY A 374 10.82 6.96 1.68
C GLY A 374 10.03 5.85 1.00
N THR A 375 8.72 5.80 1.14
CA THR A 375 7.85 4.87 0.40
C THR A 375 7.25 5.53 -0.84
N THR A 376 6.90 4.72 -1.86
CA THR A 376 6.13 5.18 -3.01
C THR A 376 4.96 4.23 -3.27
N GLY A 377 3.75 4.77 -3.19
CA GLY A 377 2.49 4.06 -3.43
C GLY A 377 1.41 4.55 -2.48
N TYR A 378 0.18 4.60 -3.00
CA TYR A 378 -0.99 5.06 -2.26
C TYR A 378 -1.31 4.12 -1.09
N GLU A 379 -1.21 2.82 -1.34
CA GLU A 379 -1.55 1.76 -0.40
C GLU A 379 -0.56 1.71 0.76
N GLU A 380 0.73 1.83 0.46
CA GLU A 380 1.79 1.91 1.48
C GLU A 380 1.63 3.17 2.34
N ALA A 381 1.25 4.29 1.72
CA ALA A 381 1.01 5.54 2.44
C ALA A 381 -0.25 5.44 3.32
N ALA A 382 -1.35 4.92 2.79
CA ALA A 382 -2.60 4.70 3.52
C ALA A 382 -2.41 3.78 4.72
N ALA A 383 -1.69 2.66 4.55
CA ALA A 383 -1.38 1.71 5.62
C ALA A 383 -0.57 2.35 6.76
N GLN A 384 0.48 3.10 6.41
CA GLN A 384 1.27 3.83 7.41
C GLN A 384 0.43 4.90 8.10
N GLY A 385 -0.39 5.63 7.34
CA GLY A 385 -1.29 6.64 7.90
C GLY A 385 -2.26 6.06 8.91
N LEU A 386 -2.94 4.96 8.55
CA LEU A 386 -3.83 4.24 9.44
C LEU A 386 -3.13 3.84 10.75
N MET A 387 -1.96 3.20 10.65
CA MET A 387 -1.20 2.76 11.81
C MET A 387 -0.69 3.92 12.67
N ALA A 388 -0.23 5.00 12.06
CA ALA A 388 0.19 6.22 12.78
C ALA A 388 -0.98 6.89 13.50
N GLY A 389 -2.13 7.00 12.85
CA GLY A 389 -3.36 7.54 13.45
C GLY A 389 -3.85 6.71 14.63
N ILE A 390 -3.87 5.38 14.50
CA ILE A 390 -4.18 4.45 15.61
C ILE A 390 -3.23 4.68 16.77
N ASN A 391 -1.92 4.70 16.52
CA ASN A 391 -0.92 4.80 17.58
C ASN A 391 -0.87 6.19 18.22
N ALA A 392 -1.14 7.24 17.46
CA ALA A 392 -1.32 8.59 18.02
C ALA A 392 -2.52 8.64 18.99
N ALA A 393 -3.64 8.03 18.60
CA ALA A 393 -4.81 7.93 19.48
C ALA A 393 -4.55 7.10 20.74
N LEU A 394 -3.91 5.92 20.60
CA LEU A 394 -3.56 5.07 21.74
C LEU A 394 -2.60 5.76 22.70
N LYS A 395 -1.63 6.53 22.16
CA LYS A 395 -0.71 7.34 22.97
C LYS A 395 -1.44 8.40 23.80
N VAL A 396 -2.40 9.10 23.22
CA VAL A 396 -3.26 10.06 23.96
C VAL A 396 -4.06 9.34 25.04
N GLN A 397 -4.55 8.13 24.77
CA GLN A 397 -5.26 7.28 25.71
C GLN A 397 -4.35 6.62 26.76
N GLN A 398 -3.02 6.81 26.68
CA GLN A 398 -2.02 6.15 27.55
C GLN A 398 -2.10 4.62 27.51
N LYS A 399 -2.38 4.07 26.31
CA LYS A 399 -2.43 2.62 26.04
C LYS A 399 -1.19 2.15 25.30
N GLU A 400 -0.95 0.84 25.35
CA GLU A 400 0.14 0.20 24.62
C GLU A 400 0.01 0.41 23.11
N PRO A 401 1.12 0.59 22.39
CA PRO A 401 1.11 0.73 20.95
C PRO A 401 0.53 -0.48 20.24
N PHE A 402 -0.24 -0.26 19.19
CA PHE A 402 -0.72 -1.29 18.28
C PHE A 402 0.31 -1.54 17.18
N VAL A 403 0.92 -2.71 17.21
CA VAL A 403 1.96 -3.14 16.26
C VAL A 403 1.54 -4.47 15.64
N LEU A 404 1.57 -4.54 14.31
CA LEU A 404 1.31 -5.76 13.57
C LEU A 404 2.63 -6.47 13.24
N LYS A 405 2.68 -7.79 13.47
CA LYS A 405 3.83 -8.63 13.15
C LYS A 405 3.84 -9.01 11.66
N ARG A 406 4.97 -9.52 11.18
CA ARG A 406 5.17 -9.95 9.80
C ARG A 406 4.33 -11.17 9.39
N ASP A 407 3.96 -12.01 10.33
CA ASP A 407 3.08 -13.17 10.16
C ASP A 407 1.58 -12.82 10.32
N GLU A 408 1.27 -11.59 10.72
CA GLU A 408 -0.09 -11.12 10.93
C GLU A 408 -0.63 -10.29 9.75
N ALA A 409 0.24 -9.49 9.10
CA ALA A 409 -0.18 -8.58 8.04
C ALA A 409 0.94 -8.18 7.08
N TYR A 410 0.60 -7.90 5.80
CA TYR A 410 1.48 -7.17 4.88
C TYR A 410 1.84 -5.77 5.42
N ILE A 411 0.94 -5.12 6.15
CA ILE A 411 1.20 -3.87 6.87
C ILE A 411 2.33 -4.08 7.89
N GLY A 412 2.34 -5.21 8.60
CA GLY A 412 3.43 -5.56 9.53
C GLY A 412 4.75 -5.77 8.79
N VAL A 413 4.73 -6.47 7.65
CA VAL A 413 5.93 -6.63 6.78
C VAL A 413 6.45 -5.28 6.30
N LEU A 414 5.56 -4.40 5.83
CA LEU A 414 5.90 -3.05 5.36
C LEU A 414 6.63 -2.25 6.45
N ILE A 415 6.04 -2.13 7.63
CA ILE A 415 6.58 -1.30 8.71
C ILE A 415 7.88 -1.89 9.23
N ASP A 416 7.95 -3.20 9.43
CA ASP A 416 9.18 -3.86 9.88
C ASP A 416 10.33 -3.70 8.87
N ASP A 417 10.09 -3.85 7.56
CA ASP A 417 11.09 -3.61 6.53
C ASP A 417 11.60 -2.16 6.56
N LEU A 418 10.71 -1.17 6.69
CA LEU A 418 11.09 0.24 6.75
C LEU A 418 12.01 0.52 7.93
N ILE A 419 11.67 0.04 9.11
CA ILE A 419 12.35 0.37 10.35
C ILE A 419 13.66 -0.39 10.52
N THR A 420 13.70 -1.66 10.08
CA THR A 420 14.87 -2.52 10.26
C THR A 420 15.86 -2.45 9.12
N LYS A 421 15.38 -2.35 7.87
CA LYS A 421 16.24 -2.31 6.67
C LYS A 421 16.52 -0.88 6.20
N GLY A 422 15.66 0.07 6.55
CA GLY A 422 15.71 1.43 6.03
C GLY A 422 15.33 1.52 4.55
N THR A 423 15.52 2.70 3.97
CA THR A 423 15.19 3.01 2.58
C THR A 423 16.34 3.76 1.93
N GLU A 424 17.19 3.07 1.17
CA GLU A 424 18.20 3.72 0.33
C GLU A 424 17.60 4.18 -1.01
N GLU A 425 16.60 3.47 -1.50
CA GLU A 425 15.77 3.80 -2.66
C GLU A 425 14.27 3.79 -2.27
N PRO A 426 13.37 4.46 -3.00
CA PRO A 426 11.96 4.46 -2.66
C PRO A 426 11.39 3.03 -2.50
N TYR A 427 10.91 2.74 -1.28
CA TYR A 427 10.37 1.42 -0.94
C TYR A 427 9.05 1.15 -1.64
N ARG A 428 8.87 -0.09 -2.08
CA ARG A 428 7.64 -0.60 -2.65
C ARG A 428 7.36 -2.01 -2.16
N MET A 429 6.10 -2.30 -1.82
CA MET A 429 5.68 -3.62 -1.40
C MET A 429 5.55 -4.59 -2.59
N PHE A 430 6.03 -5.82 -2.38
CA PHE A 430 5.87 -6.97 -3.28
C PHE A 430 5.54 -8.22 -2.49
N THR A 431 4.89 -9.18 -3.14
CA THR A 431 4.58 -10.48 -2.51
C THR A 431 5.83 -11.26 -2.06
N SER A 432 6.97 -11.03 -2.72
CA SER A 432 8.25 -11.66 -2.34
C SER A 432 8.83 -11.17 -1.02
N ARG A 433 8.34 -10.05 -0.47
CA ARG A 433 8.79 -9.54 0.83
C ARG A 433 8.12 -10.23 2.00
N ALA A 434 6.95 -10.86 1.78
CA ALA A 434 6.23 -11.59 2.81
C ALA A 434 6.65 -13.07 2.80
N GLU A 435 7.07 -13.56 3.95
CA GLU A 435 7.49 -14.94 4.17
C GLU A 435 6.28 -15.89 4.25
N TYR A 436 5.16 -15.41 4.79
CA TYR A 436 3.97 -16.20 5.12
C TYR A 436 2.77 -15.87 4.22
N ARG A 437 2.98 -15.88 2.90
CA ARG A 437 1.97 -15.43 1.91
C ARG A 437 0.67 -16.22 1.95
N THR A 438 0.73 -17.51 2.27
CA THR A 438 -0.46 -18.37 2.37
C THR A 438 -1.31 -18.00 3.59
N LEU A 439 -0.71 -17.44 4.63
CA LEU A 439 -1.43 -16.92 5.80
C LEU A 439 -1.97 -15.52 5.55
N LEU A 440 -1.25 -14.68 4.78
CA LEU A 440 -1.54 -13.27 4.57
C LEU A 440 -2.35 -13.00 3.29
N ARG A 441 -3.34 -13.84 2.99
CA ARG A 441 -4.16 -13.68 1.79
C ARG A 441 -5.11 -12.48 1.90
N GLN A 442 -5.51 -11.97 0.74
CA GLN A 442 -6.46 -10.85 0.65
C GLN A 442 -7.88 -11.23 1.08
N ASP A 443 -8.24 -12.51 0.97
CA ASP A 443 -9.58 -13.04 1.29
C ASP A 443 -9.84 -13.20 2.79
N ASN A 444 -8.78 -13.30 3.62
CA ASN A 444 -8.86 -13.57 5.05
C ASN A 444 -8.34 -12.43 5.96
N ALA A 445 -8.15 -11.22 5.41
CA ALA A 445 -7.60 -10.13 6.22
C ALA A 445 -8.53 -9.73 7.36
N ASP A 446 -9.84 -9.81 7.15
CA ASP A 446 -10.86 -9.59 8.18
C ASP A 446 -10.74 -10.58 9.36
N PHE A 447 -10.53 -11.87 9.09
CA PHE A 447 -10.35 -12.88 10.16
C PHE A 447 -9.11 -12.60 11.02
N ARG A 448 -8.05 -12.07 10.42
CA ARG A 448 -6.78 -11.78 11.10
C ARG A 448 -6.81 -10.46 11.88
N LEU A 449 -7.45 -9.43 11.34
CA LEU A 449 -7.26 -8.05 11.77
C LEU A 449 -8.50 -7.39 12.39
N THR A 450 -9.71 -7.72 11.95
CA THR A 450 -10.92 -7.08 12.49
C THR A 450 -11.09 -7.28 13.99
N PRO A 451 -10.87 -8.48 14.57
CA PRO A 451 -10.96 -8.66 16.03
C PRO A 451 -9.94 -7.81 16.80
N LYS A 452 -8.72 -7.67 16.26
CA LYS A 452 -7.66 -6.84 16.87
C LYS A 452 -8.04 -5.36 16.85
N SER A 453 -8.57 -4.89 15.72
CA SER A 453 -9.01 -3.52 15.55
C SER A 453 -10.25 -3.18 16.39
N PHE A 454 -11.17 -4.13 16.53
CA PHE A 454 -12.33 -4.00 17.40
C PHE A 454 -11.91 -3.85 18.88
N ALA A 455 -10.93 -4.64 19.32
CA ALA A 455 -10.41 -4.59 20.69
C ALA A 455 -9.79 -3.22 21.05
N ILE A 456 -9.21 -2.49 20.09
CA ILE A 456 -8.68 -1.13 20.31
C ILE A 456 -9.70 -0.02 20.05
N GLY A 457 -10.94 -0.37 19.60
CA GLY A 457 -12.06 0.54 19.42
C GLY A 457 -12.15 1.23 18.05
N LEU A 458 -11.34 0.84 17.05
CA LEU A 458 -11.41 1.41 15.69
C LEU A 458 -12.47 0.71 14.84
N ALA A 459 -12.35 -0.60 14.59
CA ALA A 459 -13.42 -1.34 13.91
C ALA A 459 -14.68 -1.35 14.78
N LYS A 460 -15.84 -1.15 14.14
CA LYS A 460 -17.13 -1.08 14.84
C LYS A 460 -17.85 -2.44 14.81
N GLU A 461 -18.95 -2.53 15.55
CA GLU A 461 -19.70 -3.76 15.77
C GLU A 461 -20.25 -4.39 14.47
N ASP A 462 -20.63 -3.58 13.50
CA ASP A 462 -21.09 -4.03 12.18
C ASP A 462 -20.02 -4.85 11.45
N ARG A 463 -18.76 -4.38 11.46
CA ARG A 463 -17.62 -5.09 10.87
C ARG A 463 -17.31 -6.39 11.61
N MET A 464 -17.38 -6.37 12.95
CA MET A 464 -17.16 -7.57 13.76
C MET A 464 -18.23 -8.64 13.49
N LYS A 465 -19.51 -8.26 13.49
CA LYS A 465 -20.63 -9.16 13.16
C LYS A 465 -20.52 -9.74 11.74
N ARG A 466 -20.15 -8.91 10.75
CA ARG A 466 -19.95 -9.39 9.37
C ARG A 466 -18.82 -10.42 9.30
N MET A 467 -17.70 -10.17 9.97
CA MET A 467 -16.57 -11.10 10.03
C MET A 467 -16.95 -12.41 10.73
N GLU A 468 -17.66 -12.33 11.87
CA GLU A 468 -18.14 -13.52 12.60
C GLU A 468 -19.09 -14.36 11.75
N TYR A 469 -20.07 -13.73 11.09
CA TYR A 469 -20.97 -14.41 10.15
C TYR A 469 -20.22 -15.09 9.01
N LYS A 470 -19.29 -14.39 8.35
CA LYS A 470 -18.46 -14.95 7.28
C LYS A 470 -17.64 -16.15 7.78
N LYS A 471 -17.05 -16.03 8.97
CA LYS A 471 -16.24 -17.10 9.57
C LYS A 471 -17.08 -18.33 9.87
N GLU A 472 -18.19 -18.17 10.58
CA GLU A 472 -19.10 -19.26 10.93
C GLU A 472 -19.65 -19.98 9.69
N SER A 473 -20.13 -19.20 8.69
CA SER A 473 -20.66 -19.74 7.43
C SER A 473 -19.60 -20.49 6.64
N SER A 474 -18.36 -19.96 6.57
CA SER A 474 -17.25 -20.64 5.90
C SER A 474 -16.84 -21.93 6.62
N ASP A 475 -16.77 -21.91 7.95
CA ASP A 475 -16.43 -23.10 8.76
C ASP A 475 -17.50 -24.18 8.62
N ASN A 476 -18.80 -23.82 8.62
CA ASN A 476 -19.92 -24.74 8.38
C ASN A 476 -19.86 -25.33 6.96
N PHE A 477 -19.52 -24.54 5.95
CA PHE A 477 -19.37 -25.05 4.59
C PHE A 477 -18.18 -25.99 4.45
N VAL A 478 -17.05 -25.74 5.12
CA VAL A 478 -15.92 -26.68 5.18
C VAL A 478 -16.34 -27.98 5.88
N GLN A 479 -17.13 -27.90 6.95
CA GLN A 479 -17.65 -29.09 7.66
C GLN A 479 -18.58 -29.92 6.77
N PHE A 480 -19.43 -29.26 5.96
CA PHE A 480 -20.24 -29.96 4.94
C PHE A 480 -19.37 -30.81 4.01
N PHE A 481 -18.21 -30.30 3.54
CA PHE A 481 -17.27 -31.09 2.70
C PHE A 481 -16.68 -32.28 3.45
N ARG A 482 -16.46 -32.18 4.77
CA ARG A 482 -15.94 -33.28 5.60
C ARG A 482 -16.97 -34.35 5.87
N GLU A 483 -18.24 -33.99 5.98
CA GLU A 483 -19.33 -34.90 6.31
C GLU A 483 -19.97 -35.52 5.06
N THR A 484 -20.00 -34.83 3.96
CA THR A 484 -20.63 -35.28 2.71
C THR A 484 -19.72 -36.20 1.91
N SER A 485 -20.27 -37.30 1.43
CA SER A 485 -19.59 -38.26 0.56
C SER A 485 -19.99 -38.02 -0.91
N VAL A 486 -19.05 -38.26 -1.81
CA VAL A 486 -19.22 -38.22 -3.27
C VAL A 486 -19.16 -39.64 -3.81
N LYS A 487 -20.07 -39.97 -4.72
CA LYS A 487 -20.09 -41.28 -5.41
C LYS A 487 -19.09 -41.27 -6.58
N THR A 488 -18.65 -42.46 -6.95
CA THR A 488 -17.74 -42.69 -8.08
C THR A 488 -18.30 -42.14 -9.38
N GLU A 489 -19.62 -42.35 -9.61
CA GLU A 489 -20.32 -41.92 -10.83
C GLU A 489 -20.39 -40.38 -10.96
N GLU A 490 -20.41 -39.68 -9.81
CA GLU A 490 -20.44 -38.21 -9.76
C GLU A 490 -19.03 -37.60 -9.96
N ALA A 491 -18.01 -38.19 -9.35
CA ALA A 491 -16.66 -37.64 -9.33
C ALA A 491 -15.78 -38.05 -10.52
N ASN A 492 -15.84 -39.33 -10.96
CA ASN A 492 -14.90 -39.87 -11.92
C ASN A 492 -14.89 -39.14 -13.28
N PRO A 493 -16.03 -38.69 -13.84
CA PRO A 493 -15.98 -37.90 -15.07
C PRO A 493 -15.17 -36.60 -14.95
N ILE A 494 -15.25 -35.94 -13.79
CA ILE A 494 -14.47 -34.70 -13.52
C ILE A 494 -13.01 -35.05 -13.29
N LEU A 495 -12.72 -36.08 -12.49
CA LEU A 495 -11.36 -36.54 -12.20
C LEU A 495 -10.63 -36.96 -13.49
N GLU A 496 -11.29 -37.71 -14.37
CA GLU A 496 -10.76 -38.14 -15.67
C GLU A 496 -10.43 -36.93 -16.56
N SER A 497 -11.34 -35.95 -16.65
CA SER A 497 -11.15 -34.74 -17.45
C SER A 497 -9.95 -33.88 -16.97
N LYS A 498 -9.54 -34.04 -15.72
CA LYS A 498 -8.42 -33.33 -15.08
C LYS A 498 -7.16 -34.21 -14.94
N GLY A 499 -7.17 -35.43 -15.46
CA GLY A 499 -6.03 -36.34 -15.36
C GLY A 499 -5.71 -36.77 -13.91
N SER A 500 -6.71 -36.80 -13.04
CA SER A 500 -6.58 -37.26 -11.65
C SER A 500 -6.96 -38.74 -11.54
N ASP A 501 -6.38 -39.43 -10.54
CA ASP A 501 -6.71 -40.84 -10.28
C ASP A 501 -8.21 -41.03 -10.00
N LEU A 502 -8.81 -42.02 -10.65
CA LEU A 502 -10.23 -42.35 -10.48
C LEU A 502 -10.51 -42.93 -9.10
N MET A 503 -11.67 -42.63 -8.58
CA MET A 503 -12.15 -43.23 -7.33
C MET A 503 -12.65 -44.67 -7.58
N LYS A 504 -12.27 -45.58 -6.70
CA LYS A 504 -12.75 -46.99 -6.70
C LYS A 504 -13.96 -47.21 -5.81
N GLN A 505 -14.18 -46.32 -4.87
CA GLN A 505 -15.29 -46.35 -3.91
C GLN A 505 -15.68 -44.93 -3.52
N PRO A 506 -16.87 -44.67 -2.98
CA PRO A 506 -17.25 -43.35 -2.47
C PRO A 506 -16.26 -42.86 -1.43
N ASP A 507 -15.95 -41.57 -1.44
CA ASP A 507 -15.04 -40.92 -0.50
C ASP A 507 -15.61 -39.58 -0.05
N LYS A 508 -15.03 -38.94 0.97
CA LYS A 508 -15.45 -37.63 1.46
C LYS A 508 -15.09 -36.54 0.48
N MET A 509 -16.02 -35.61 0.26
CA MET A 509 -15.81 -34.44 -0.62
C MET A 509 -14.51 -33.71 -0.31
N PHE A 510 -14.23 -33.48 0.98
CA PHE A 510 -13.01 -32.81 1.42
C PHE A 510 -11.74 -33.49 0.86
N LYS A 511 -11.67 -34.82 0.91
CA LYS A 511 -10.51 -35.57 0.42
C LYS A 511 -10.41 -35.56 -1.10
N VAL A 512 -11.54 -35.58 -1.80
CA VAL A 512 -11.59 -35.54 -3.27
C VAL A 512 -11.13 -34.15 -3.75
N PHE A 513 -11.67 -33.08 -3.16
CA PHE A 513 -11.40 -31.70 -3.61
C PHE A 513 -10.07 -31.14 -3.14
N SER A 514 -9.42 -31.74 -2.15
CA SER A 514 -8.05 -31.37 -1.78
C SER A 514 -6.98 -31.83 -2.79
N ARG A 515 -7.36 -32.64 -3.83
CA ARG A 515 -6.42 -33.13 -4.85
C ARG A 515 -5.87 -31.97 -5.71
N PRO A 516 -4.56 -31.98 -6.05
CA PRO A 516 -3.92 -30.89 -6.80
C PRO A 516 -4.55 -30.60 -8.17
N GLN A 517 -5.04 -31.63 -8.86
CA GLN A 517 -5.55 -31.54 -10.23
C GLN A 517 -6.89 -30.80 -10.35
N LEU A 518 -7.69 -30.77 -9.28
CA LEU A 518 -8.97 -30.07 -9.26
C LEU A 518 -8.76 -28.59 -8.93
N ASP A 519 -9.53 -27.72 -9.54
CA ASP A 519 -9.59 -26.29 -9.20
C ASP A 519 -10.90 -25.94 -8.43
N LEU A 520 -11.03 -24.68 -8.07
CA LEU A 520 -12.19 -24.23 -7.30
C LEU A 520 -13.48 -24.32 -8.09
N GLU A 521 -13.43 -24.12 -9.42
CA GLU A 521 -14.59 -24.19 -10.31
C GLU A 521 -15.13 -25.63 -10.45
N ASP A 522 -14.24 -26.63 -10.38
CA ASP A 522 -14.66 -28.04 -10.48
C ASP A 522 -15.55 -28.45 -9.31
N VAL A 523 -15.33 -27.85 -8.15
CA VAL A 523 -16.12 -28.11 -6.93
C VAL A 523 -17.57 -27.64 -7.12
N LEU A 524 -17.77 -26.51 -7.79
CA LEU A 524 -19.10 -25.93 -8.04
C LEU A 524 -19.94 -26.73 -9.04
N LYS A 525 -19.36 -27.71 -9.75
CA LYS A 525 -20.07 -28.60 -10.68
C LYS A 525 -20.90 -29.68 -9.98
N PHE A 526 -20.71 -29.86 -8.66
CA PHE A 526 -21.45 -30.86 -7.89
C PHE A 526 -22.77 -30.30 -7.40
N GLU A 527 -23.90 -30.95 -7.80
CA GLU A 527 -25.25 -30.52 -7.44
C GLU A 527 -25.43 -30.27 -5.94
N LYS A 528 -24.90 -31.18 -5.10
CA LYS A 528 -24.96 -31.05 -3.64
C LYS A 528 -24.31 -29.77 -3.13
N VAL A 529 -23.25 -29.29 -3.79
CA VAL A 529 -22.55 -28.04 -3.44
C VAL A 529 -23.42 -26.85 -3.83
N GLY A 530 -23.97 -26.85 -5.03
CA GLY A 530 -24.90 -25.82 -5.49
C GLY A 530 -26.13 -25.70 -4.57
N THR A 531 -26.76 -26.83 -4.25
CA THR A 531 -27.90 -26.89 -3.32
C THR A 531 -27.54 -26.30 -1.94
N TYR A 532 -26.41 -26.68 -1.38
CA TYR A 532 -25.96 -26.14 -0.08
C TYR A 532 -25.76 -24.61 -0.13
N ILE A 533 -25.15 -24.08 -1.20
CA ILE A 533 -24.93 -22.65 -1.40
C ILE A 533 -26.27 -21.90 -1.45
N GLU A 534 -27.24 -22.42 -2.20
CA GLU A 534 -28.57 -21.83 -2.35
C GLU A 534 -29.36 -21.87 -1.04
N GLU A 535 -29.42 -23.01 -0.36
CA GLU A 535 -30.14 -23.19 0.91
C GLU A 535 -29.62 -22.27 2.03
N HIS A 536 -28.31 -22.00 2.05
CA HIS A 536 -27.68 -21.17 3.08
C HIS A 536 -27.43 -19.73 2.59
N SER A 537 -27.82 -19.40 1.35
CA SER A 537 -27.64 -18.07 0.75
C SER A 537 -26.20 -17.54 0.88
N LEU A 538 -25.21 -18.41 0.62
CA LEU A 538 -23.81 -18.07 0.77
C LEU A 538 -23.37 -17.08 -0.30
N ASP A 539 -22.70 -16.00 0.10
CA ASP A 539 -22.09 -15.06 -0.83
C ASP A 539 -20.71 -15.56 -1.34
N GLN A 540 -20.21 -14.92 -2.39
CA GLN A 540 -18.98 -15.35 -3.07
C GLN A 540 -17.75 -15.30 -2.13
N GLU A 541 -17.66 -14.34 -1.19
CA GLU A 541 -16.54 -14.27 -0.26
C GLU A 541 -16.51 -15.47 0.71
N ILE A 542 -17.68 -15.93 1.17
CA ILE A 542 -17.81 -17.11 2.02
C ILE A 542 -17.43 -18.37 1.24
N ILE A 543 -17.93 -18.50 0.00
CA ILE A 543 -17.64 -19.62 -0.90
C ILE A 543 -16.14 -19.71 -1.16
N ASP A 544 -15.52 -18.63 -1.62
CA ASP A 544 -14.09 -18.57 -1.92
C ASP A 544 -13.24 -18.94 -0.69
N GLN A 545 -13.59 -18.39 0.47
CA GLN A 545 -12.87 -18.65 1.72
C GLN A 545 -12.93 -20.12 2.12
N ALA A 546 -14.10 -20.76 2.04
CA ALA A 546 -14.28 -22.16 2.37
C ALA A 546 -13.54 -23.08 1.38
N LEU A 547 -13.68 -22.82 0.07
CA LEU A 547 -13.02 -23.62 -0.95
C LEU A 547 -11.48 -23.51 -0.88
N ILE A 548 -10.95 -22.32 -0.56
CA ILE A 548 -9.52 -22.13 -0.32
C ILE A 548 -9.07 -22.97 0.89
N GLN A 549 -9.84 -23.00 1.98
CA GLN A 549 -9.54 -23.84 3.15
C GLN A 549 -9.56 -25.33 2.80
N VAL A 550 -10.56 -25.81 2.05
CA VAL A 550 -10.62 -27.21 1.61
C VAL A 550 -9.39 -27.57 0.76
N LYS A 551 -9.06 -26.72 -0.20
CA LYS A 551 -8.00 -27.00 -1.18
C LYS A 551 -6.59 -26.88 -0.63
N TYR A 552 -6.34 -25.87 0.21
CA TYR A 552 -4.99 -25.49 0.65
C TYR A 552 -4.73 -25.74 2.14
N SER A 553 -5.59 -26.49 2.84
CA SER A 553 -5.47 -26.77 4.29
C SER A 553 -4.08 -27.24 4.71
N GLY A 554 -3.51 -28.22 3.98
CA GLY A 554 -2.19 -28.76 4.30
C GLY A 554 -1.05 -27.75 4.14
N TYR A 555 -1.15 -26.86 3.14
CA TYR A 555 -0.16 -25.78 2.95
C TYR A 555 -0.29 -24.70 4.03
N ILE A 556 -1.52 -24.33 4.37
CA ILE A 556 -1.84 -23.35 5.42
C ILE A 556 -1.32 -23.84 6.77
N GLU A 557 -1.56 -25.10 7.12
CA GLU A 557 -1.10 -25.70 8.37
C GLU A 557 0.43 -25.76 8.44
N LYS A 558 1.08 -26.20 7.36
CA LYS A 558 2.55 -26.23 7.28
C LYS A 558 3.17 -24.84 7.46
N GLU A 559 2.61 -23.82 6.81
CA GLU A 559 3.12 -22.44 6.92
C GLU A 559 2.89 -21.86 8.31
N ARG A 560 1.72 -22.15 8.94
CA ARG A 560 1.42 -21.79 10.33
C ARG A 560 2.43 -22.38 11.30
N ASN A 561 2.69 -23.69 11.20
CA ASN A 561 3.69 -24.36 12.02
C ASN A 561 5.11 -23.78 11.84
N ASN A 562 5.45 -23.31 10.64
CA ASN A 562 6.72 -22.64 10.40
C ASN A 562 6.74 -21.22 11.02
N ALA A 563 5.65 -20.46 10.91
CA ALA A 563 5.51 -19.17 11.56
C ALA A 563 5.66 -19.28 13.07
N ASP A 564 4.95 -20.23 13.70
CA ASP A 564 5.00 -20.46 15.16
C ASP A 564 6.42 -20.80 15.67
N LYS A 565 7.20 -21.53 14.86
CA LYS A 565 8.62 -21.80 15.19
C LYS A 565 9.50 -20.55 15.18
N LEU A 566 9.27 -19.65 14.22
CA LEU A 566 10.06 -18.42 14.08
C LEU A 566 9.60 -17.34 15.07
N THR A 567 8.35 -17.34 15.48
CA THR A 567 7.81 -16.43 16.51
C THR A 567 8.58 -16.54 17.83
N ARG A 568 9.16 -17.72 18.14
CA ARG A 568 10.03 -17.87 19.32
C ARG A 568 11.23 -16.91 19.33
N LEU A 569 11.76 -16.53 18.17
CA LEU A 569 12.84 -15.54 18.08
C LEU A 569 12.31 -14.10 18.19
N GLU A 570 11.05 -13.85 17.79
CA GLU A 570 10.37 -12.57 18.01
C GLU A 570 10.10 -12.30 19.48
N ASP A 571 9.93 -13.34 20.29
CA ASP A 571 9.69 -13.21 21.73
C ASP A 571 10.98 -12.95 22.51
N VAL A 572 12.16 -13.12 21.91
CA VAL A 572 13.45 -12.83 22.54
C VAL A 572 13.74 -11.33 22.44
N LYS A 573 13.35 -10.59 23.47
CA LYS A 573 13.58 -9.14 23.57
C LYS A 573 15.05 -8.83 23.85
N ILE A 574 15.56 -7.80 23.18
CA ILE A 574 16.85 -7.16 23.48
C ILE A 574 16.59 -6.02 24.45
N PRO A 575 17.29 -5.94 25.59
CA PRO A 575 17.14 -4.82 26.52
C PRO A 575 17.38 -3.47 25.85
N GLU A 576 16.56 -2.46 26.16
CA GLU A 576 16.70 -1.11 25.56
C GLU A 576 18.10 -0.51 25.76
N ASN A 577 18.69 -0.74 26.94
CA ASN A 577 20.01 -0.23 27.30
C ASN A 577 21.13 -1.23 26.96
N PHE A 578 20.90 -2.17 26.03
CA PHE A 578 21.92 -3.15 25.66
C PHE A 578 23.15 -2.47 25.06
N ASP A 579 24.33 -2.77 25.61
CA ASP A 579 25.60 -2.19 25.19
C ASP A 579 26.30 -3.08 24.15
N TYR A 580 26.10 -2.75 22.88
CA TYR A 580 26.70 -3.46 21.75
C TYR A 580 28.23 -3.32 21.68
N ASP A 581 28.83 -2.28 22.30
CA ASP A 581 30.28 -2.06 22.29
C ASP A 581 31.04 -3.10 23.12
N LYS A 582 30.36 -3.77 24.05
CA LYS A 582 30.94 -4.88 24.83
C LYS A 582 31.17 -6.13 23.99
N ILE A 583 30.52 -6.27 22.82
CA ILE A 583 30.62 -7.45 21.98
C ILE A 583 31.74 -7.27 20.96
N LYS A 584 32.99 -7.48 21.38
CA LYS A 584 34.17 -7.32 20.52
C LYS A 584 34.27 -8.39 19.40
N SER A 585 33.62 -9.54 19.58
CA SER A 585 33.58 -10.66 18.61
C SER A 585 32.57 -10.49 17.47
N MET A 586 31.69 -9.51 17.56
CA MET A 586 30.75 -9.15 16.50
C MET A 586 31.44 -8.33 15.40
N SER A 587 30.98 -8.47 14.14
CA SER A 587 31.48 -7.64 13.05
C SER A 587 31.29 -6.14 13.33
N HIS A 588 32.22 -5.31 12.86
CA HIS A 588 32.12 -3.85 13.06
C HIS A 588 30.85 -3.29 12.43
N GLU A 589 30.52 -3.75 11.21
CA GLU A 589 29.32 -3.32 10.49
C GLU A 589 28.04 -3.68 11.27
N ALA A 590 27.90 -4.93 11.72
CA ALA A 590 26.74 -5.36 12.49
C ALA A 590 26.59 -4.55 13.78
N ARG A 591 27.67 -4.32 14.50
CA ARG A 591 27.68 -3.55 15.74
C ARG A 591 27.21 -2.12 15.54
N GLU A 592 27.74 -1.40 14.54
CA GLU A 592 27.33 -0.03 14.25
C GLU A 592 25.85 0.05 13.81
N LYS A 593 25.39 -0.90 13.00
CA LYS A 593 23.99 -0.96 12.58
C LYS A 593 23.05 -1.29 13.74
N LEU A 594 23.39 -2.23 14.59
CA LEU A 594 22.59 -2.56 15.78
C LEU A 594 22.53 -1.38 16.77
N LYS A 595 23.60 -0.63 16.94
CA LYS A 595 23.62 0.61 17.74
C LYS A 595 22.70 1.68 17.18
N LYS A 596 22.74 1.88 15.85
CA LYS A 596 21.92 2.89 15.15
C LYS A 596 20.44 2.51 15.14
N ILE A 597 20.11 1.28 14.81
CA ILE A 597 18.73 0.82 14.60
C ILE A 597 18.05 0.48 15.94
N ARG A 598 18.80 -0.04 16.92
CA ARG A 598 18.26 -0.45 18.24
C ARG A 598 17.06 -1.41 18.10
N PRO A 599 17.24 -2.59 17.49
CA PRO A 599 16.16 -3.56 17.34
C PRO A 599 15.66 -4.01 18.72
N VAL A 600 14.35 -4.23 18.83
CA VAL A 600 13.68 -4.64 20.08
C VAL A 600 13.77 -6.15 20.30
N THR A 601 13.90 -6.93 19.21
CA THR A 601 13.95 -8.39 19.28
C THR A 601 15.12 -8.97 18.49
N ILE A 602 15.50 -10.20 18.81
CA ILE A 602 16.55 -10.95 18.06
C ILE A 602 16.15 -11.16 16.61
N SER A 603 14.88 -11.43 16.35
CA SER A 603 14.38 -11.59 14.98
C SER A 603 14.50 -10.29 14.17
N GLN A 604 14.21 -9.14 14.78
CA GLN A 604 14.45 -7.83 14.14
C GLN A 604 15.93 -7.61 13.86
N ALA A 605 16.82 -7.91 14.82
CA ALA A 605 18.26 -7.81 14.65
C ALA A 605 18.74 -8.65 13.46
N SER A 606 18.21 -9.86 13.28
CA SER A 606 18.59 -10.76 12.18
C SER A 606 18.17 -10.28 10.78
N ARG A 607 17.19 -9.38 10.71
CA ARG A 607 16.71 -8.80 9.43
C ARG A 607 17.46 -7.54 9.00
N ILE A 608 18.30 -6.98 9.87
CA ILE A 608 19.10 -5.80 9.56
C ILE A 608 20.14 -6.16 8.51
N SER A 609 20.18 -5.43 7.39
CA SER A 609 21.17 -5.61 6.34
C SER A 609 22.58 -5.43 6.89
N GLY A 610 23.48 -6.41 6.67
CA GLY A 610 24.84 -6.41 7.20
C GLY A 610 24.99 -7.05 8.58
N VAL A 611 23.92 -7.58 9.18
CA VAL A 611 23.98 -8.45 10.37
C VAL A 611 23.93 -9.91 9.91
N ALA A 612 25.01 -10.64 10.11
CA ALA A 612 25.11 -12.05 9.71
C ALA A 612 24.51 -13.00 10.77
N PRO A 613 24.12 -14.23 10.39
CA PRO A 613 23.67 -15.23 11.37
C PRO A 613 24.67 -15.50 12.50
N SER A 614 25.97 -15.39 12.22
CA SER A 614 27.04 -15.49 13.22
C SER A 614 26.97 -14.36 14.26
N ASP A 615 26.66 -13.13 13.82
CA ASP A 615 26.51 -11.97 14.72
C ASP A 615 25.30 -12.16 15.66
N ILE A 616 24.20 -12.75 15.14
CA ILE A 616 23.02 -13.09 15.94
C ILE A 616 23.35 -14.17 16.98
N SER A 617 24.11 -15.20 16.61
CA SER A 617 24.57 -16.23 17.55
C SER A 617 25.41 -15.63 18.68
N ILE A 618 26.32 -14.73 18.33
CA ILE A 618 27.15 -14.00 19.29
C ILE A 618 26.28 -13.14 20.23
N LEU A 619 25.30 -12.44 19.68
CA LEU A 619 24.36 -11.62 20.45
C LEU A 619 23.58 -12.46 21.47
N LEU A 620 23.03 -13.61 21.04
CA LEU A 620 22.32 -14.55 21.93
C LEU A 620 23.19 -15.04 23.09
N ILE A 621 24.45 -15.43 22.81
CA ILE A 621 25.40 -15.86 23.84
C ILE A 621 25.64 -14.75 24.87
N HIS A 622 25.83 -13.49 24.42
CA HIS A 622 26.04 -12.36 25.33
C HIS A 622 24.79 -11.97 26.12
N MET A 623 23.60 -12.36 25.64
CA MET A 623 22.34 -12.21 26.38
C MET A 623 22.07 -13.37 27.35
N GLY A 624 22.99 -14.34 27.42
CA GLY A 624 22.87 -15.50 28.33
C GLY A 624 21.86 -16.56 27.85
N ARG A 625 21.71 -16.69 26.54
CA ARG A 625 20.77 -17.63 25.90
C ARG A 625 21.46 -18.50 24.86
#